data_cd6a006b7361ce5859c4ccb39ea83c2e
#
_entry.id   cd6a006b7361ce5859c4ccb39ea83c2e
#
_cell.length_a   1.000
_cell.length_b   1.000
_cell.length_c   1.000
_cell.angle_alpha   90.00
_cell.angle_beta   90.00
_cell.angle_gamma   90.00
#
_symmetry.space_group_name_H-M   'P 1'
#
loop_
_entity.id
_entity.type
_entity.pdbx_description
1 polymer ?
#
loop_
_entity_poly.entity_id
_entity_poly.type
_entity_poly.pdbx_seq_one_letter_code
_entity_poly.pdbx_strand_id
1 'polypeptide(L)'
;MELHYFVAIKLPNHIKEVLSNYKEEMQEELPFRSWVHKEDYHITLSFLGSATEEQLEGIKNGLQTLTETKELSFTLQGFSTFGMEDRPRIFLSKVSENPDLFQLQKQVHAICEENGFSLETRPYHPHITVARKWVGEEKFDLEHIKEVPEISFQADTITLYESHVKETPKYKAIAEIKLQK
;
A
#
# COMPACT_ATOMS: atom_id res chain seq x y z
N MET A 1 -9.25 -21.05 -6.31
CA MET A 1 -9.31 -19.67 -5.80
C MET A 1 -8.51 -18.76 -6.71
N GLU A 2 -9.15 -17.73 -7.21
CA GLU A 2 -8.48 -16.76 -8.06
C GLU A 2 -7.49 -15.93 -7.24
N LEU A 3 -6.27 -15.78 -7.75
CA LEU A 3 -5.30 -14.87 -7.17
C LEU A 3 -5.59 -13.44 -7.62
N HIS A 4 -5.35 -12.49 -6.73
CA HIS A 4 -5.49 -11.08 -7.04
C HIS A 4 -4.10 -10.44 -7.14
N TYR A 5 -4.03 -9.38 -7.92
CA TYR A 5 -2.78 -8.68 -8.23
C TYR A 5 -2.93 -7.19 -8.01
N PHE A 6 -1.84 -6.53 -7.70
CA PHE A 6 -1.79 -5.08 -7.59
C PHE A 6 -0.37 -4.57 -7.81
N VAL A 7 -0.26 -3.32 -8.22
CA VAL A 7 1.01 -2.62 -8.39
C VAL A 7 1.17 -1.64 -7.23
N ALA A 8 2.33 -1.62 -6.61
CA ALA A 8 2.57 -0.82 -5.41
C ALA A 8 4.00 -0.31 -5.33
N ILE A 9 4.19 0.72 -4.50
CA ILE A 9 5.51 1.16 -4.05
C ILE A 9 5.93 0.25 -2.90
N LYS A 10 7.11 -0.35 -3.04
CA LYS A 10 7.72 -1.15 -1.98
C LYS A 10 8.39 -0.21 -0.97
N LEU A 11 8.12 -0.45 0.30
CA LEU A 11 8.70 0.35 1.37
C LEU A 11 10.10 -0.15 1.76
N PRO A 12 11.02 0.74 2.15
CA PRO A 12 12.30 0.29 2.69
C PRO A 12 12.13 -0.41 4.04
N ASN A 13 13.05 -1.31 4.35
CA ASN A 13 12.95 -2.14 5.55
C ASN A 13 12.86 -1.33 6.84
N HIS A 14 13.60 -0.22 6.97
CA HIS A 14 13.56 0.58 8.19
C HIS A 14 12.16 1.19 8.45
N ILE A 15 11.40 1.49 7.40
CA ILE A 15 10.02 1.98 7.54
C ILE A 15 9.08 0.86 7.95
N LYS A 16 9.26 -0.33 7.38
CA LYS A 16 8.50 -1.51 7.80
C LYS A 16 8.72 -1.82 9.28
N GLU A 17 9.95 -1.70 9.76
CA GLU A 17 10.28 -1.90 11.17
C GLU A 17 9.61 -0.85 12.07
N VAL A 18 9.65 0.42 11.68
CA VAL A 18 8.99 1.50 12.44
C VAL A 18 7.50 1.21 12.59
N LEU A 19 6.82 0.90 11.49
CA LEU A 19 5.38 0.61 11.52
C LEU A 19 5.07 -0.67 12.31
N SER A 20 5.91 -1.68 12.20
CA SER A 20 5.76 -2.92 12.95
C SER A 20 5.90 -2.70 14.46
N ASN A 21 6.82 -1.83 14.88
CA ASN A 21 6.99 -1.49 16.30
C ASN A 21 5.73 -0.81 16.86
N TYR A 22 5.14 0.13 16.10
CA TYR A 22 3.88 0.75 16.50
C TYR A 22 2.74 -0.26 16.53
N LYS A 23 2.69 -1.18 15.56
CA LYS A 23 1.71 -2.27 15.56
C LYS A 23 1.78 -3.09 16.83
N GLU A 24 2.98 -3.49 17.26
CA GLU A 24 3.16 -4.28 18.48
C GLU A 24 2.62 -3.57 19.71
N GLU A 25 2.82 -2.25 19.80
CA GLU A 25 2.28 -1.44 20.90
C GLU A 25 0.76 -1.32 20.87
N MET A 26 0.17 -1.24 19.68
CA MET A 26 -1.25 -0.93 19.50
C MET A 26 -2.16 -2.16 19.37
N GLN A 27 -1.62 -3.29 18.90
CA GLN A 27 -2.49 -4.39 18.48
C GLN A 27 -3.25 -5.05 19.63
N GLU A 28 -2.73 -5.00 20.85
CA GLU A 28 -3.43 -5.55 22.02
C GLU A 28 -4.56 -4.63 22.50
N GLU A 29 -4.45 -3.33 22.25
CA GLU A 29 -5.41 -2.34 22.71
C GLU A 29 -6.49 -2.02 21.68
N LEU A 30 -6.21 -2.24 20.40
CA LEU A 30 -7.10 -1.88 19.31
C LEU A 30 -7.64 -3.13 18.62
N PRO A 31 -8.92 -3.48 18.87
CA PRO A 31 -9.51 -4.69 18.30
C PRO A 31 -9.88 -4.55 16.82
N PHE A 32 -8.89 -4.55 15.96
CA PHE A 32 -9.09 -4.73 14.54
C PHE A 32 -9.10 -6.22 14.20
N ARG A 33 -9.94 -6.61 13.25
CA ARG A 33 -10.06 -7.99 12.83
C ARG A 33 -8.75 -8.58 12.30
N SER A 34 -7.99 -7.79 11.55
CA SER A 34 -6.70 -8.22 11.03
C SER A 34 -5.68 -7.10 11.09
N TRP A 35 -4.46 -7.45 11.48
CA TRP A 35 -3.30 -6.57 11.45
C TRP A 35 -2.37 -7.01 10.34
N VAL A 36 -1.93 -6.07 9.52
CA VAL A 36 -1.08 -6.36 8.38
C VAL A 36 0.31 -6.80 8.85
N HIS A 37 0.83 -7.88 8.26
CA HIS A 37 2.20 -8.34 8.51
C HIS A 37 3.18 -7.29 7.98
N LYS A 38 4.31 -7.08 8.68
CA LYS A 38 5.26 -6.03 8.30
C LYS A 38 5.77 -6.15 6.86
N GLU A 39 5.94 -7.37 6.36
CA GLU A 39 6.39 -7.58 4.98
C GLU A 39 5.34 -7.20 3.94
N ASP A 40 4.09 -7.02 4.36
CA ASP A 40 2.98 -6.66 3.48
C ASP A 40 2.69 -5.14 3.46
N TYR A 41 3.42 -4.34 4.20
CA TYR A 41 3.26 -2.88 4.15
C TYR A 41 3.70 -2.34 2.80
N HIS A 42 2.86 -1.50 2.21
CA HIS A 42 3.12 -0.91 0.89
C HIS A 42 2.24 0.30 0.66
N ILE A 43 2.52 1.04 -0.40
CA ILE A 43 1.63 2.09 -0.91
C ILE A 43 1.08 1.59 -2.24
N THR A 44 -0.21 1.31 -2.30
CA THR A 44 -0.86 0.83 -3.54
C THR A 44 -0.86 1.91 -4.61
N LEU A 45 -0.53 1.55 -5.85
CA LEU A 45 -0.67 2.42 -7.03
C LEU A 45 -1.92 2.04 -7.82
N SER A 46 -2.11 0.76 -8.13
CA SER A 46 -3.29 0.26 -8.86
C SER A 46 -3.64 -1.15 -8.43
N PHE A 47 -4.89 -1.36 -8.05
CA PHE A 47 -5.41 -2.68 -7.73
C PHE A 47 -6.02 -3.30 -8.98
N LEU A 48 -5.59 -4.51 -9.35
CA LEU A 48 -5.96 -5.16 -10.60
C LEU A 48 -7.07 -6.21 -10.44
N GLY A 49 -7.16 -6.85 -9.29
CA GLY A 49 -7.99 -8.03 -9.12
C GLY A 49 -7.37 -9.23 -9.82
N SER A 50 -8.20 -10.11 -10.40
CA SER A 50 -7.70 -11.26 -11.15
C SER A 50 -7.09 -10.83 -12.48
N ALA A 51 -6.14 -11.63 -12.99
CA ALA A 51 -5.42 -11.32 -14.22
C ALA A 51 -5.03 -12.61 -14.95
N THR A 52 -4.99 -12.54 -16.28
CA THR A 52 -4.44 -13.63 -17.11
C THR A 52 -2.92 -13.52 -17.17
N GLU A 53 -2.26 -14.60 -17.57
CA GLU A 53 -0.79 -14.57 -17.78
C GLU A 53 -0.39 -13.54 -18.82
N GLU A 54 -1.18 -13.39 -19.89
CA GLU A 54 -0.94 -12.40 -20.93
C GLU A 54 -1.02 -10.97 -20.38
N GLN A 55 -2.03 -10.69 -19.55
CA GLN A 55 -2.16 -9.40 -18.89
C GLN A 55 -0.97 -9.10 -17.98
N LEU A 56 -0.53 -10.09 -17.19
CA LEU A 56 0.61 -9.93 -16.30
C LEU A 56 1.90 -9.66 -17.07
N GLU A 57 2.13 -10.34 -18.18
CA GLU A 57 3.29 -10.08 -19.03
C GLU A 57 3.25 -8.66 -19.61
N GLY A 58 2.07 -8.22 -20.04
CA GLY A 58 1.88 -6.85 -20.52
C GLY A 58 2.17 -5.80 -19.45
N ILE A 59 1.72 -6.04 -18.22
CA ILE A 59 2.02 -5.16 -17.07
C ILE A 59 3.54 -5.12 -16.81
N LYS A 60 4.19 -6.28 -16.75
CA LYS A 60 5.64 -6.35 -16.51
C LYS A 60 6.42 -5.56 -17.57
N ASN A 61 6.06 -5.73 -18.85
CA ASN A 61 6.68 -5.00 -19.95
C ASN A 61 6.43 -3.49 -19.85
N GLY A 62 5.19 -3.11 -19.54
CA GLY A 62 4.83 -1.69 -19.35
C GLY A 62 5.58 -1.03 -18.21
N LEU A 63 5.73 -1.72 -17.09
CA LEU A 63 6.48 -1.20 -15.94
C LEU A 63 7.96 -0.96 -16.26
N GLN A 64 8.55 -1.72 -17.17
CA GLN A 64 9.94 -1.51 -17.61
C GLN A 64 10.14 -0.15 -18.26
N THR A 65 9.09 0.46 -18.78
CA THR A 65 9.19 1.81 -19.36
C THR A 65 9.40 2.89 -18.31
N LEU A 66 9.23 2.56 -17.03
CA LEU A 66 9.33 3.51 -15.92
C LEU A 66 10.71 3.54 -15.26
N THR A 67 11.70 2.83 -15.78
CA THR A 67 13.04 2.71 -15.18
C THR A 67 13.81 4.03 -15.08
N GLU A 68 13.44 5.04 -15.86
CA GLU A 68 14.06 6.36 -15.79
C GLU A 68 13.37 7.30 -14.80
N THR A 69 12.27 6.86 -14.19
CA THR A 69 11.58 7.62 -13.14
C THR A 69 12.46 7.70 -11.90
N LYS A 70 12.54 8.87 -11.30
CA LYS A 70 13.33 9.08 -10.08
C LYS A 70 12.63 8.49 -8.87
N GLU A 71 13.43 8.08 -7.89
CA GLU A 71 12.92 7.63 -6.60
C GLU A 71 12.05 8.70 -5.95
N LEU A 72 11.12 8.27 -5.10
CA LEU A 72 10.14 9.14 -4.48
C LEU A 72 10.47 9.40 -3.02
N SER A 73 10.28 10.64 -2.60
CA SER A 73 10.48 11.06 -1.20
C SER A 73 9.15 11.12 -0.48
N PHE A 74 9.08 10.55 0.70
CA PHE A 74 7.89 10.54 1.55
C PHE A 74 8.24 10.88 2.98
N THR A 75 7.21 11.31 3.73
CA THR A 75 7.26 11.47 5.18
C THR A 75 6.03 10.78 5.76
N LEU A 76 6.24 9.94 6.78
CA LEU A 76 5.12 9.38 7.56
C LEU A 76 4.50 10.51 8.37
N GLN A 77 3.17 10.61 8.38
CA GLN A 77 2.44 11.71 9.02
C GLN A 77 1.40 11.23 10.04
N GLY A 78 1.68 10.13 10.73
CA GLY A 78 0.81 9.60 11.76
C GLY A 78 -0.30 8.72 11.20
N PHE A 79 -1.22 8.34 12.07
CA PHE A 79 -2.29 7.39 11.73
C PHE A 79 -3.60 8.10 11.39
N SER A 80 -4.40 7.44 10.58
CA SER A 80 -5.74 7.89 10.22
C SER A 80 -6.60 6.67 9.85
N THR A 81 -7.81 6.91 9.37
CA THR A 81 -8.75 5.83 9.06
C THR A 81 -9.54 6.14 7.80
N PHE A 82 -10.05 5.08 7.17
CA PHE A 82 -11.11 5.17 6.17
C PHE A 82 -12.34 4.41 6.66
N GLY A 83 -13.50 4.85 6.21
CA GLY A 83 -14.77 4.26 6.60
C GLY A 83 -15.44 5.08 7.69
N MET A 84 -16.28 4.44 8.48
CA MET A 84 -17.00 5.13 9.58
C MET A 84 -16.02 5.57 10.66
N GLU A 85 -16.18 6.77 11.16
CA GLU A 85 -15.28 7.39 12.12
C GLU A 85 -15.12 6.57 13.41
N ASP A 86 -16.22 6.02 13.91
CA ASP A 86 -16.24 5.23 15.15
C ASP A 86 -16.09 3.71 14.93
N ARG A 87 -16.16 3.26 13.69
CA ARG A 87 -15.98 1.85 13.31
C ARG A 87 -15.26 1.78 11.95
N PRO A 88 -13.99 2.16 11.92
CA PRO A 88 -13.26 2.26 10.65
C PRO A 88 -13.06 0.91 9.97
N ARG A 89 -13.08 0.94 8.65
CA ARG A 89 -12.79 -0.22 7.82
C ARG A 89 -11.29 -0.41 7.64
N ILE A 90 -10.54 0.69 7.56
CA ILE A 90 -9.09 0.71 7.37
C ILE A 90 -8.45 1.60 8.41
N PHE A 91 -7.40 1.09 9.06
CA PHE A 91 -6.49 1.86 9.90
C PHE A 91 -5.17 1.96 9.15
N LEU A 92 -4.68 3.18 8.97
CA LEU A 92 -3.59 3.45 8.05
C LEU A 92 -2.58 4.43 8.61
N SER A 93 -1.38 4.39 8.05
CA SER A 93 -0.40 5.47 8.21
C SER A 93 -0.56 6.43 7.03
N LYS A 94 -0.65 7.72 7.34
CA LYS A 94 -0.64 8.77 6.33
C LYS A 94 0.78 8.94 5.80
N VAL A 95 0.89 9.34 4.55
CA VAL A 95 2.15 9.76 3.93
C VAL A 95 1.98 11.16 3.36
N SER A 96 3.07 11.90 3.27
CA SER A 96 3.08 13.25 2.73
C SER A 96 2.57 13.28 1.28
N GLU A 97 1.96 14.39 0.89
CA GLU A 97 1.60 14.59 -0.50
C GLU A 97 2.87 14.69 -1.36
N ASN A 98 2.85 14.04 -2.49
CA ASN A 98 3.97 14.02 -3.42
C ASN A 98 3.42 14.07 -4.85
N PRO A 99 3.58 15.21 -5.55
CA PRO A 99 3.08 15.33 -6.94
C PRO A 99 3.68 14.27 -7.87
N ASP A 100 4.92 13.87 -7.65
CA ASP A 100 5.58 12.85 -8.47
C ASP A 100 4.92 11.47 -8.28
N LEU A 101 4.42 11.19 -7.08
CA LEU A 101 3.66 9.96 -6.82
C LEU A 101 2.35 9.96 -7.62
N PHE A 102 1.62 11.08 -7.63
CA PHE A 102 0.38 11.18 -8.39
C PHE A 102 0.64 11.03 -9.90
N GLN A 103 1.73 11.58 -10.38
CA GLN A 103 2.14 11.42 -11.78
C GLN A 103 2.46 9.94 -12.08
N LEU A 104 3.23 9.30 -11.22
CA LEU A 104 3.58 7.88 -11.37
C LEU A 104 2.35 6.99 -11.31
N GLN A 105 1.43 7.28 -10.39
CA GLN A 105 0.18 6.53 -10.27
C GLN A 105 -0.63 6.59 -11.56
N LYS A 106 -0.71 7.75 -12.19
CA LYS A 106 -1.39 7.92 -13.48
C LYS A 106 -0.71 7.12 -14.59
N GLN A 107 0.62 7.09 -14.62
CA GLN A 107 1.37 6.32 -15.60
C GLN A 107 1.14 4.81 -15.42
N VAL A 108 1.17 4.32 -14.18
CA VAL A 108 0.89 2.91 -13.87
C VAL A 108 -0.55 2.56 -14.24
N HIS A 109 -1.49 3.44 -13.89
CA HIS A 109 -2.91 3.28 -14.22
C HIS A 109 -3.11 3.12 -15.74
N ALA A 110 -2.45 3.97 -16.54
CA ALA A 110 -2.51 3.91 -18.01
C ALA A 110 -1.94 2.58 -18.54
N ILE A 111 -0.82 2.11 -17.98
CA ILE A 111 -0.24 0.82 -18.34
C ILE A 111 -1.25 -0.31 -18.09
N CYS A 112 -1.93 -0.27 -16.95
CA CYS A 112 -2.93 -1.28 -16.59
C CYS A 112 -4.13 -1.23 -17.54
N GLU A 113 -4.63 -0.04 -17.86
CA GLU A 113 -5.75 0.10 -18.80
C GLU A 113 -5.39 -0.42 -20.20
N GLU A 114 -4.18 -0.17 -20.66
CA GLU A 114 -3.68 -0.68 -21.96
C GLU A 114 -3.66 -2.20 -22.01
N ASN A 115 -3.60 -2.85 -20.86
CA ASN A 115 -3.60 -4.31 -20.73
C ASN A 115 -4.97 -4.88 -20.38
N GLY A 116 -6.02 -4.08 -20.56
CA GLY A 116 -7.40 -4.55 -20.46
C GLY A 116 -8.01 -4.53 -19.06
N PHE A 117 -7.41 -3.80 -18.12
CA PHE A 117 -7.98 -3.65 -16.79
C PHE A 117 -8.92 -2.46 -16.72
N SER A 118 -10.07 -2.65 -16.09
CA SER A 118 -11.00 -1.57 -15.76
C SER A 118 -10.71 -1.15 -14.32
N LEU A 119 -10.15 0.05 -14.17
CA LEU A 119 -9.66 0.51 -12.88
C LEU A 119 -10.61 1.51 -12.25
N GLU A 120 -10.47 1.70 -10.94
CA GLU A 120 -11.28 2.65 -10.21
C GLU A 120 -11.00 4.08 -10.65
N THR A 121 -12.05 4.88 -10.71
CA THR A 121 -11.98 6.30 -11.09
C THR A 121 -12.03 7.23 -9.89
N ARG A 122 -12.11 6.69 -8.66
CA ARG A 122 -12.11 7.48 -7.44
C ARG A 122 -10.80 8.24 -7.26
N PRO A 123 -10.81 9.40 -6.58
CA PRO A 123 -9.57 10.10 -6.28
C PRO A 123 -8.57 9.20 -5.55
N TYR A 124 -7.30 9.31 -5.93
CA TYR A 124 -6.22 8.51 -5.35
C TYR A 124 -5.81 9.10 -3.99
N HIS A 125 -5.89 8.31 -2.94
CA HIS A 125 -5.47 8.68 -1.58
C HIS A 125 -4.34 7.74 -1.12
N PRO A 126 -3.07 8.13 -1.33
CA PRO A 126 -1.96 7.26 -0.96
C PRO A 126 -1.88 7.07 0.55
N HIS A 127 -1.66 5.82 0.96
CA HIS A 127 -1.58 5.45 2.37
C HIS A 127 -0.93 4.09 2.53
N ILE A 128 -0.54 3.78 3.78
CA ILE A 128 -0.03 2.46 4.13
C ILE A 128 -1.04 1.82 5.08
N THR A 129 -1.73 0.77 4.65
CA THR A 129 -2.68 0.05 5.51
C THR A 129 -1.93 -0.72 6.57
N VAL A 130 -2.34 -0.56 7.84
CA VAL A 130 -1.75 -1.29 8.98
C VAL A 130 -2.72 -2.25 9.64
N ALA A 131 -4.03 -1.99 9.57
CA ALA A 131 -5.06 -2.90 10.10
C ALA A 131 -6.38 -2.72 9.36
N ARG A 132 -7.24 -3.71 9.49
CA ARG A 132 -8.54 -3.72 8.81
C ARG A 132 -9.65 -4.15 9.76
N LYS A 133 -10.79 -3.51 9.57
CA LYS A 133 -12.10 -3.83 10.17
C LYS A 133 -12.10 -3.79 11.69
N TRP A 134 -12.54 -2.67 12.23
CA TRP A 134 -12.79 -2.52 13.66
C TRP A 134 -13.90 -3.47 14.10
N VAL A 135 -13.61 -4.28 15.13
CA VAL A 135 -14.57 -5.25 15.68
C VAL A 135 -14.77 -5.07 17.19
N GLY A 136 -14.26 -3.98 17.76
CA GLY A 136 -14.42 -3.68 19.18
C GLY A 136 -15.85 -3.34 19.57
N GLU A 137 -16.20 -3.61 20.82
CA GLU A 137 -17.51 -3.24 21.37
C GLU A 137 -17.61 -1.73 21.59
N GLU A 138 -16.50 -1.10 22.00
CA GLU A 138 -16.42 0.34 22.15
C GLU A 138 -16.11 1.01 20.80
N LYS A 139 -16.46 2.28 20.69
CA LYS A 139 -16.17 3.06 19.49
C LYS A 139 -14.68 3.33 19.36
N PHE A 140 -14.18 3.28 18.15
CA PHE A 140 -12.81 3.69 17.84
C PHE A 140 -12.69 5.20 18.08
N ASP A 141 -11.58 5.64 18.68
CA ASP A 141 -11.29 7.05 18.89
C ASP A 141 -9.85 7.35 18.49
N LEU A 142 -9.70 8.07 17.38
CA LEU A 142 -8.40 8.42 16.82
C LEU A 142 -7.58 9.29 17.76
N GLU A 143 -8.23 10.11 18.60
CA GLU A 143 -7.54 10.99 19.56
C GLU A 143 -6.73 10.20 20.60
N HIS A 144 -7.12 8.95 20.85
CA HIS A 144 -6.40 8.08 21.79
C HIS A 144 -5.23 7.33 21.15
N ILE A 145 -5.02 7.52 19.84
CA ILE A 145 -3.92 6.86 19.15
C ILE A 145 -2.63 7.68 19.36
N LYS A 146 -1.56 6.97 19.65
CA LYS A 146 -0.24 7.55 19.88
C LYS A 146 0.23 8.35 18.68
N GLU A 147 0.75 9.54 18.93
CA GLU A 147 1.38 10.35 17.89
C GLU A 147 2.70 9.72 17.47
N VAL A 148 2.98 9.80 16.18
CA VAL A 148 4.21 9.28 15.58
C VAL A 148 5.03 10.45 15.09
N PRO A 149 6.33 10.52 15.43
CA PRO A 149 7.21 11.54 14.85
C PRO A 149 7.20 11.42 13.32
N GLU A 150 7.34 12.54 12.65
CA GLU A 150 7.50 12.52 11.20
C GLU A 150 8.84 11.85 10.86
N ILE A 151 8.80 10.87 9.96
CA ILE A 151 9.98 10.12 9.51
C ILE A 151 10.00 10.18 8.00
N SER A 152 11.08 10.75 7.45
CA SER A 152 11.26 10.85 6.01
C SER A 152 11.99 9.65 5.45
N PHE A 153 11.62 9.24 4.25
CA PHE A 153 12.26 8.11 3.58
C PHE A 153 12.18 8.24 2.06
N GLN A 154 13.02 7.47 1.38
CA GLN A 154 13.02 7.35 -0.08
C GLN A 154 12.49 5.98 -0.46
N ALA A 155 11.66 5.91 -1.50
CA ALA A 155 11.19 4.66 -2.06
C ALA A 155 11.65 4.58 -3.52
N ASP A 156 12.32 3.50 -3.87
CA ASP A 156 12.98 3.34 -5.17
C ASP A 156 12.50 2.13 -5.97
N THR A 157 11.45 1.46 -5.52
CA THR A 157 11.02 0.21 -6.14
C THR A 157 9.51 0.17 -6.35
N ILE A 158 9.10 -0.11 -7.59
CA ILE A 158 7.71 -0.43 -7.93
C ILE A 158 7.63 -1.95 -8.03
N THR A 159 6.61 -2.54 -7.44
CA THR A 159 6.44 -3.99 -7.41
C THR A 159 5.06 -4.39 -7.91
N LEU A 160 5.01 -5.42 -8.75
CA LEU A 160 3.78 -6.14 -9.07
C LEU A 160 3.66 -7.28 -8.08
N TYR A 161 2.62 -7.24 -7.25
CA TYR A 161 2.37 -8.23 -6.21
C TYR A 161 1.26 -9.19 -6.58
N GLU A 162 1.42 -10.43 -6.14
CA GLU A 162 0.41 -11.49 -6.19
C GLU A 162 -0.05 -11.76 -4.75
N SER A 163 -1.35 -11.73 -4.53
CA SER A 163 -1.92 -11.87 -3.19
C SER A 163 -2.28 -13.33 -2.87
N HIS A 164 -1.71 -13.85 -1.78
CA HIS A 164 -1.96 -15.19 -1.26
C HIS A 164 -2.64 -15.09 0.11
N VAL A 165 -3.95 -14.87 0.12
CA VAL A 165 -4.72 -14.51 1.33
C VAL A 165 -4.63 -15.50 2.47
N LYS A 166 -4.27 -16.76 2.20
CA LYS A 166 -4.13 -17.80 3.22
C LYS A 166 -2.69 -17.96 3.73
N GLU A 167 -1.74 -17.23 3.17
CA GLU A 167 -0.33 -17.29 3.57
C GLU A 167 0.05 -16.07 4.41
N THR A 168 1.18 -16.16 5.10
CA THR A 168 1.76 -15.06 5.87
C THR A 168 3.27 -15.02 5.59
N PRO A 169 3.82 -13.94 5.02
CA PRO A 169 3.10 -12.77 4.47
C PRO A 169 2.23 -13.13 3.26
N LYS A 170 1.24 -12.28 2.98
CA LYS A 170 0.25 -12.53 1.91
C LYS A 170 0.74 -12.19 0.52
N TYR A 171 1.59 -11.17 0.39
CA TYR A 171 1.94 -10.59 -0.91
C TYR A 171 3.31 -11.05 -1.38
N LYS A 172 3.33 -11.61 -2.59
CA LYS A 172 4.57 -12.08 -3.23
C LYS A 172 4.90 -11.19 -4.40
N ALA A 173 6.14 -10.70 -4.46
CA ALA A 173 6.63 -9.92 -5.58
C ALA A 173 6.84 -10.84 -6.79
N ILE A 174 6.17 -10.55 -7.89
CA ILE A 174 6.37 -11.29 -9.14
C ILE A 174 7.12 -10.48 -10.18
N ALA A 175 7.27 -9.18 -9.98
CA ALA A 175 8.15 -8.31 -10.77
C ALA A 175 8.51 -7.07 -9.95
N GLU A 176 9.73 -6.59 -10.09
CA GLU A 176 10.19 -5.36 -9.43
C GLU A 176 10.91 -4.47 -10.43
N ILE A 177 10.66 -3.17 -10.35
CA ILE A 177 11.31 -2.15 -11.18
C ILE A 177 12.02 -1.17 -10.25
N LYS A 178 13.32 -0.99 -10.46
CA LYS A 178 14.11 -0.01 -9.71
C LYS A 178 13.99 1.36 -10.35
N LEU A 179 13.67 2.35 -9.52
CA LEU A 179 13.66 3.76 -9.90
C LEU A 179 15.07 4.33 -9.73
N GLN A 180 15.34 5.45 -10.39
CA GLN A 180 16.67 6.10 -10.34
C GLN A 180 16.80 6.96 -9.10
N LYS A 181 18.00 6.98 -8.56
CA LYS A 181 18.36 7.86 -7.45
C LYS A 181 18.45 9.32 -7.88
#